data_0e8e7e7297b3c1f261a4aea460f2af2d
#
_entry.id   0e8e7e7297b3c1f261a4aea460f2af2d
#
_cell.length_a   1.000
_cell.length_b   1.000
_cell.length_c   1.000
_cell.angle_alpha   90.00
_cell.angle_beta   90.00
_cell.angle_gamma   90.00
#
_symmetry.space_group_name_H-M   'P 1'
#
loop_
_entity.id
_entity.type
_entity.pdbx_description
1 polymer ?
#
loop_
_entity_poly.entity_id
_entity_poly.type
_entity_poly.pdbx_seq_one_letter_code
_entity_poly.pdbx_strand_id
1 'polypeptide(L)'
;EGNKQYSFQAWTTSNSSNTYQVKIFDDMLSTGKVDSGYVEDYVTVIKEDDTYKLNISNYIGKNRIMSEVTKVKQNDSISMQVINQYIYKDYQIFDVAVRNDSNSAILLDTRENTKATYLVDNNGIKYEAILYENNINDLTIDSNQVKKIQIKFNVVNRDDLEVKSINFDNIVLNYEQYKLKNQEKDVGNIEIKL
;
A
#
# COMPACT_ATOMS: atom_id res chain seq x y z
N GLU A 1 2.45 23.89 17.33
CA GLU A 1 2.19 23.44 15.95
C GLU A 1 1.32 24.49 15.29
N GLY A 2 1.93 25.33 14.42
CA GLY A 2 1.21 26.36 13.68
C GLY A 2 0.27 25.74 12.65
N ASN A 3 -0.93 26.29 12.50
CA ASN A 3 -1.83 25.94 11.41
C ASN A 3 -1.15 26.23 10.07
N LYS A 4 -0.80 25.17 9.33
CA LYS A 4 -0.37 25.31 7.94
C LYS A 4 -1.57 25.75 7.12
N GLN A 5 -1.45 26.84 6.41
CA GLN A 5 -2.43 27.29 5.43
C GLN A 5 -2.03 26.74 4.06
N TYR A 6 -3.01 26.27 3.30
CA TYR A 6 -2.83 25.79 1.94
C TYR A 6 -3.73 26.57 1.01
N SER A 7 -3.21 27.00 -0.11
CA SER A 7 -4.02 27.53 -1.22
C SER A 7 -4.22 26.46 -2.28
N PHE A 8 -5.32 26.53 -3.01
CA PHE A 8 -5.59 25.58 -4.08
C PHE A 8 -6.14 26.27 -5.32
N GLN A 9 -5.89 25.68 -6.47
CA GLN A 9 -6.49 26.05 -7.75
C GLN A 9 -7.17 24.80 -8.31
N ALA A 10 -8.35 24.94 -8.89
CA ALA A 10 -9.10 23.84 -9.47
C ALA A 10 -9.60 24.20 -10.87
N TRP A 11 -9.52 23.24 -11.80
CA TRP A 11 -10.04 23.35 -13.17
C TRP A 11 -10.96 22.18 -13.46
N THR A 12 -12.02 22.43 -14.22
CA THR A 12 -12.86 21.35 -14.75
C THR A 12 -12.11 20.56 -15.81
N THR A 13 -12.19 19.24 -15.76
CA THR A 13 -11.66 18.39 -16.84
C THR A 13 -12.65 18.38 -18.02
N SER A 14 -12.15 18.34 -19.23
CA SER A 14 -12.98 18.40 -20.47
C SER A 14 -13.94 17.25 -20.65
N ASN A 15 -13.79 16.16 -19.88
CA ASN A 15 -14.51 14.90 -20.08
C ASN A 15 -15.49 14.53 -18.96
N SER A 16 -15.60 15.33 -17.89
CA SER A 16 -16.49 15.05 -16.77
C SER A 16 -16.94 16.33 -16.09
N SER A 17 -18.24 16.47 -15.87
CA SER A 17 -18.81 17.63 -15.16
C SER A 17 -18.48 17.66 -13.65
N ASN A 18 -17.99 16.56 -13.09
CA ASN A 18 -17.79 16.40 -11.66
C ASN A 18 -16.32 16.14 -11.26
N THR A 19 -15.40 16.12 -12.22
CA THR A 19 -13.97 15.88 -11.96
C THR A 19 -13.19 17.15 -12.20
N TYR A 20 -12.37 17.50 -11.23
CA TYR A 20 -11.53 18.70 -11.23
C TYR A 20 -10.09 18.29 -11.11
N GLN A 21 -9.22 18.90 -11.91
CA GLN A 21 -7.79 18.89 -11.66
C GLN A 21 -7.50 19.93 -10.57
N VAL A 22 -6.81 19.53 -9.51
CA VAL A 22 -6.53 20.39 -8.35
C VAL A 22 -5.04 20.51 -8.15
N LYS A 23 -4.55 21.74 -7.98
CA LYS A 23 -3.20 22.02 -7.49
C LYS A 23 -3.29 22.56 -6.07
N ILE A 24 -2.59 21.93 -5.15
CA ILE A 24 -2.51 22.34 -3.75
C ILE A 24 -1.12 22.91 -3.49
N PHE A 25 -1.07 24.13 -3.01
CA PHE A 25 0.17 24.85 -2.71
C PHE A 25 0.34 25.01 -1.21
N ASP A 26 1.56 24.85 -0.72
CA ASP A 26 1.92 25.28 0.64
C ASP A 26 2.04 26.82 0.67
N ASP A 27 1.49 27.49 1.66
CA ASP A 27 1.45 28.96 1.77
C ASP A 27 2.81 29.64 1.79
N MET A 28 3.88 28.93 2.10
CA MET A 28 5.23 29.47 1.94
C MET A 28 5.57 29.76 0.46
N LEU A 29 4.77 29.26 -0.48
CA LEU A 29 4.93 29.48 -1.92
C LEU A 29 4.16 30.69 -2.43
N SER A 30 3.20 31.22 -1.69
CA SER A 30 2.41 32.42 -2.05
C SER A 30 3.27 33.70 -2.06
N THR A 31 4.49 33.67 -1.53
CA THR A 31 5.42 34.80 -1.48
C THR A 31 6.29 34.95 -2.73
N GLY A 32 5.95 34.29 -3.87
CA GLY A 32 6.58 34.53 -5.17
C GLY A 32 7.93 33.85 -5.38
N LYS A 33 8.37 32.95 -4.49
CA LYS A 33 9.51 32.07 -4.73
C LYS A 33 9.00 30.76 -5.31
N VAL A 34 8.84 30.80 -6.60
CA VAL A 34 8.32 29.74 -7.45
C VAL A 34 9.30 28.59 -7.53
N ASP A 35 8.81 27.39 -7.57
CA ASP A 35 9.12 26.18 -8.36
C ASP A 35 9.19 24.86 -7.62
N SER A 36 8.88 24.77 -6.35
CA SER A 36 8.98 23.46 -5.71
C SER A 36 7.93 23.29 -4.63
N GLY A 37 6.84 22.60 -4.91
CA GLY A 37 5.98 22.13 -3.84
C GLY A 37 4.49 22.36 -4.03
N TYR A 38 3.97 22.09 -5.20
CA TYR A 38 2.54 21.82 -5.34
C TYR A 38 2.31 20.30 -5.51
N VAL A 39 1.21 19.85 -4.98
CA VAL A 39 0.67 18.51 -5.28
C VAL A 39 -0.44 18.70 -6.31
N GLU A 40 -0.37 17.97 -7.39
CA GLU A 40 -1.40 17.96 -8.43
C GLU A 40 -2.14 16.63 -8.36
N ASP A 41 -3.47 16.69 -8.30
CA ASP A 41 -4.32 15.50 -8.24
C ASP A 41 -5.68 15.78 -8.91
N TYR A 42 -6.43 14.73 -9.17
CA TYR A 42 -7.79 14.81 -9.67
C TYR A 42 -8.77 14.54 -8.55
N VAL A 43 -9.72 15.44 -8.40
CA VAL A 43 -10.74 15.36 -7.36
C VAL A 43 -12.10 15.25 -8.01
N THR A 44 -12.88 14.25 -7.64
CA THR A 44 -14.26 14.10 -8.07
C THR A 44 -15.20 14.59 -6.97
N VAL A 45 -16.16 15.44 -7.32
CA VAL A 45 -17.21 15.88 -6.40
C VAL A 45 -18.38 14.92 -6.49
N ILE A 46 -18.78 14.33 -5.37
CA ILE A 46 -19.91 13.43 -5.27
C ILE A 46 -21.02 14.13 -4.49
N LYS A 47 -22.26 14.04 -4.97
CA LYS A 47 -23.42 14.46 -4.19
C LYS A 47 -23.94 13.25 -3.42
N GLU A 48 -23.90 13.32 -2.10
CA GLU A 48 -24.56 12.38 -1.19
C GLU A 48 -25.64 13.13 -0.41
N ASP A 49 -26.87 12.68 -0.54
CA ASP A 49 -28.06 13.38 -0.04
C ASP A 49 -28.07 14.84 -0.55
N ASP A 50 -28.11 15.83 0.34
CA ASP A 50 -28.05 17.24 -0.01
C ASP A 50 -26.66 17.88 0.20
N THR A 51 -25.62 17.07 0.41
CA THR A 51 -24.25 17.55 0.61
C THR A 51 -23.33 17.14 -0.52
N TYR A 52 -22.35 17.99 -0.83
CA TYR A 52 -21.28 17.68 -1.78
C TYR A 52 -20.03 17.25 -1.01
N LYS A 53 -19.45 16.12 -1.42
CA LYS A 53 -18.21 15.58 -0.87
C LYS A 53 -17.15 15.49 -1.93
N LEU A 54 -15.90 15.69 -1.52
CA LEU A 54 -14.75 15.48 -2.40
C LEU A 54 -14.34 14.00 -2.34
N ASN A 55 -14.28 13.36 -3.51
CA ASN A 55 -13.66 12.05 -3.66
C ASN A 55 -12.24 12.25 -4.18
N ILE A 56 -11.27 12.17 -3.29
CA ILE A 56 -9.85 12.32 -3.59
C ILE A 56 -9.30 10.96 -4.02
N SER A 57 -8.51 10.93 -5.09
CA SER A 57 -7.83 9.73 -5.59
C SER A 57 -8.76 8.58 -6.00
N ASN A 58 -10.00 8.88 -6.40
CA ASN A 58 -10.98 7.88 -6.82
C ASN A 58 -11.22 6.76 -5.77
N TYR A 59 -11.18 7.11 -4.49
CA TYR A 59 -11.49 6.21 -3.39
C TYR A 59 -12.95 5.72 -3.48
N ILE A 60 -13.14 4.41 -3.38
CA ILE A 60 -14.47 3.76 -3.49
C ILE A 60 -14.93 3.30 -2.11
N GLY A 61 -14.07 2.65 -1.33
CA GLY A 61 -14.49 2.13 -0.05
C GLY A 61 -13.40 1.41 0.73
N LYS A 62 -13.75 1.00 1.94
CA LYS A 62 -12.92 0.23 2.86
C LYS A 62 -13.65 -1.01 3.32
N ASN A 63 -13.00 -2.16 3.22
CA ASN A 63 -13.45 -3.42 3.81
C ASN A 63 -12.57 -3.77 5.01
N ARG A 64 -13.21 -4.19 6.11
CA ARG A 64 -12.50 -4.84 7.21
C ARG A 64 -12.47 -6.33 6.92
N ILE A 65 -11.28 -6.88 6.62
CA ILE A 65 -11.10 -8.27 6.23
C ILE A 65 -10.89 -9.15 7.46
N MET A 66 -9.88 -8.85 8.28
CA MET A 66 -9.49 -9.68 9.44
C MET A 66 -9.29 -11.13 9.03
N SER A 67 -8.40 -11.39 8.07
CA SER A 67 -8.07 -12.75 7.63
C SER A 67 -7.61 -13.63 8.81
N GLU A 68 -7.54 -14.93 8.62
CA GLU A 68 -6.87 -15.80 9.57
C GLU A 68 -5.38 -15.43 9.68
N VAL A 69 -4.81 -15.62 10.89
CA VAL A 69 -3.37 -15.46 11.11
C VAL A 69 -2.66 -16.64 10.45
N THR A 70 -1.85 -16.34 9.45
CA THR A 70 -1.13 -17.34 8.68
C THR A 70 0.37 -17.29 9.05
N LYS A 71 1.01 -18.45 9.16
CA LYS A 71 2.43 -18.57 9.45
C LYS A 71 3.25 -18.74 8.17
N VAL A 72 4.48 -18.22 8.18
CA VAL A 72 5.46 -18.49 7.12
C VAL A 72 5.81 -19.97 7.13
N LYS A 73 5.77 -20.62 5.97
CA LYS A 73 5.95 -22.10 5.85
C LYS A 73 7.30 -22.59 6.38
N GLN A 74 8.35 -21.77 6.23
CA GLN A 74 9.72 -22.10 6.62
C GLN A 74 10.06 -21.69 8.05
N ASN A 75 9.23 -20.85 8.70
CA ASN A 75 9.47 -20.35 10.05
C ASN A 75 8.17 -19.98 10.77
N ASP A 76 7.72 -20.86 11.64
CA ASP A 76 6.47 -20.71 12.42
C ASP A 76 6.47 -19.53 13.40
N SER A 77 7.63 -18.95 13.71
CA SER A 77 7.76 -17.77 14.55
C SER A 77 7.36 -16.48 13.81
N ILE A 78 7.12 -16.55 12.51
CA ILE A 78 6.71 -15.41 11.70
C ILE A 78 5.28 -15.65 11.23
N SER A 79 4.41 -14.66 11.48
CA SER A 79 3.01 -14.74 11.08
C SER A 79 2.51 -13.42 10.52
N MET A 80 1.50 -13.51 9.67
CA MET A 80 0.88 -12.36 9.02
C MET A 80 -0.64 -12.47 9.02
N GLN A 81 -1.29 -11.30 9.00
CA GLN A 81 -2.73 -11.16 8.93
C GLN A 81 -3.09 -9.93 8.10
N VAL A 82 -4.00 -10.06 7.16
CA VAL A 82 -4.60 -8.89 6.48
C VAL A 82 -5.72 -8.33 7.33
N ILE A 83 -5.68 -7.03 7.61
CA ILE A 83 -6.63 -6.35 8.51
C ILE A 83 -7.69 -5.61 7.72
N ASN A 84 -7.27 -4.77 6.78
CA ASN A 84 -8.13 -3.91 5.99
C ASN A 84 -7.75 -3.95 4.52
N GLN A 85 -8.73 -3.69 3.67
CA GLN A 85 -8.60 -3.41 2.25
C GLN A 85 -9.17 -2.02 1.98
N TYR A 86 -8.42 -1.18 1.28
CA TYR A 86 -8.89 0.10 0.76
C TYR A 86 -8.99 -0.01 -0.75
N ILE A 87 -10.17 0.24 -1.27
CA ILE A 87 -10.49 0.10 -2.69
C ILE A 87 -10.51 1.48 -3.33
N TYR A 88 -9.72 1.64 -4.38
CA TYR A 88 -9.73 2.78 -5.28
C TYR A 88 -10.08 2.30 -6.69
N LYS A 89 -10.38 3.21 -7.60
CA LYS A 89 -10.75 2.86 -8.97
C LYS A 89 -9.68 2.02 -9.68
N ASP A 90 -8.42 2.42 -9.57
CA ASP A 90 -7.31 1.86 -10.35
C ASP A 90 -6.30 1.07 -9.52
N TYR A 91 -6.46 1.01 -8.19
CA TYR A 91 -5.58 0.29 -7.30
C TYR A 91 -6.27 -0.10 -5.99
N GLN A 92 -5.66 -1.01 -5.26
CA GLN A 92 -6.10 -1.38 -3.92
C GLN A 92 -4.90 -1.35 -2.96
N ILE A 93 -5.16 -0.97 -1.70
CA ILE A 93 -4.17 -0.98 -0.62
C ILE A 93 -4.64 -1.93 0.47
N PHE A 94 -3.73 -2.73 0.99
CA PHE A 94 -4.00 -3.64 2.10
C PHE A 94 -3.15 -3.29 3.32
N ASP A 95 -3.79 -3.21 4.48
CA ASP A 95 -3.11 -3.20 5.77
C ASP A 95 -2.77 -4.65 6.15
N VAL A 96 -1.49 -4.96 6.28
CA VAL A 96 -0.98 -6.26 6.70
C VAL A 96 -0.27 -6.12 8.03
N ALA A 97 -0.74 -6.83 9.06
CA ALA A 97 0.01 -6.98 10.30
C ALA A 97 1.01 -8.13 10.14
N VAL A 98 2.26 -7.85 10.47
CA VAL A 98 3.36 -8.83 10.45
C VAL A 98 3.92 -8.94 11.86
N ARG A 99 3.98 -10.16 12.37
CA ARG A 99 4.57 -10.49 13.65
C ARG A 99 5.80 -11.34 13.43
N ASN A 100 6.92 -10.91 13.96
CA ASN A 100 8.19 -11.61 13.92
C ASN A 100 8.64 -11.95 15.36
N ASP A 101 8.38 -13.17 15.80
CA ASP A 101 8.82 -13.70 17.09
C ASP A 101 10.15 -14.47 16.95
N SER A 102 10.84 -14.38 15.81
CA SER A 102 12.16 -14.98 15.60
C SER A 102 13.28 -14.15 16.19
N ASN A 103 14.49 -14.72 16.25
CA ASN A 103 15.68 -14.05 16.79
C ASN A 103 16.41 -13.18 15.76
N SER A 104 15.90 -13.04 14.54
CA SER A 104 16.51 -12.25 13.47
C SER A 104 15.52 -11.28 12.87
N ALA A 105 15.99 -10.12 12.40
CA ALA A 105 15.16 -9.26 11.56
C ALA A 105 14.86 -9.96 10.23
N ILE A 106 13.66 -9.73 9.71
CA ILE A 106 13.21 -10.21 8.42
C ILE A 106 12.98 -9.06 7.45
N LEU A 107 13.13 -9.33 6.15
CA LEU A 107 12.74 -8.42 5.08
C LEU A 107 11.67 -9.09 4.23
N LEU A 108 10.50 -8.45 4.10
CA LEU A 108 9.34 -9.04 3.42
C LEU A 108 9.54 -9.19 1.92
N ASP A 109 10.30 -8.28 1.31
CA ASP A 109 10.60 -8.33 -0.12
C ASP A 109 11.89 -7.54 -0.39
N THR A 110 12.80 -8.10 -1.18
CA THR A 110 14.05 -7.43 -1.58
C THR A 110 13.86 -6.40 -2.69
N ARG A 111 12.70 -6.37 -3.33
CA ARG A 111 12.38 -5.59 -4.53
C ARG A 111 13.25 -5.91 -5.76
N GLU A 112 14.05 -6.98 -5.69
CA GLU A 112 14.85 -7.47 -6.83
C GLU A 112 13.98 -8.21 -7.85
N ASN A 113 12.87 -8.80 -7.39
CA ASN A 113 11.90 -9.50 -8.22
C ASN A 113 10.51 -8.92 -7.98
N THR A 114 10.02 -8.12 -8.91
CA THR A 114 8.70 -7.46 -8.80
C THR A 114 7.53 -8.44 -8.68
N LYS A 115 7.75 -9.71 -9.03
CA LYS A 115 6.74 -10.78 -9.01
C LYS A 115 6.72 -11.58 -7.71
N ALA A 116 7.58 -11.25 -6.75
CA ALA A 116 7.69 -12.02 -5.50
C ALA A 116 6.55 -11.71 -4.52
N THR A 117 6.01 -10.48 -4.56
CA THR A 117 4.84 -10.11 -3.76
C THR A 117 3.69 -9.79 -4.71
N TYR A 118 2.60 -10.56 -4.61
CA TYR A 118 1.46 -10.42 -5.50
C TYR A 118 0.13 -10.78 -4.84
N LEU A 119 -0.94 -10.24 -5.41
CA LEU A 119 -2.31 -10.54 -5.08
C LEU A 119 -2.89 -11.48 -6.13
N VAL A 120 -3.81 -12.36 -5.74
CA VAL A 120 -4.54 -13.28 -6.64
C VAL A 120 -6.04 -13.02 -6.54
N ASP A 121 -6.71 -12.90 -7.69
CA ASP A 121 -8.16 -12.75 -7.76
C ASP A 121 -8.90 -14.09 -7.93
N ASN A 122 -10.23 -14.03 -8.00
CA ASN A 122 -11.13 -15.16 -8.20
C ASN A 122 -10.95 -15.87 -9.56
N ASN A 123 -10.28 -15.25 -10.52
CA ASN A 123 -9.95 -15.81 -11.82
C ASN A 123 -8.51 -16.37 -11.88
N GLY A 124 -7.77 -16.30 -10.76
CA GLY A 124 -6.37 -16.72 -10.68
C GLY A 124 -5.39 -15.72 -11.32
N ILE A 125 -5.84 -14.50 -11.63
CA ILE A 125 -4.97 -13.46 -12.17
C ILE A 125 -4.10 -12.92 -11.03
N LYS A 126 -2.80 -12.75 -11.31
CA LYS A 126 -1.81 -12.21 -10.39
C LYS A 126 -1.58 -10.73 -10.67
N TYR A 127 -1.61 -9.92 -9.63
CA TYR A 127 -1.31 -8.50 -9.66
C TYR A 127 -0.09 -8.23 -8.79
N GLU A 128 0.97 -7.70 -9.39
CA GLU A 128 2.23 -7.43 -8.68
C GLU A 128 2.06 -6.27 -7.70
N ALA A 129 2.74 -6.36 -6.56
CA ALA A 129 2.79 -5.28 -5.58
C ALA A 129 3.63 -4.10 -6.09
N ILE A 130 3.22 -2.88 -5.73
CA ILE A 130 3.96 -1.66 -6.01
C ILE A 130 4.82 -1.33 -4.78
N LEU A 131 5.98 -1.95 -4.68
CA LEU A 131 6.86 -1.81 -3.52
C LEU A 131 7.92 -0.71 -3.66
N TYR A 132 8.07 -0.09 -4.83
CA TYR A 132 9.03 1.00 -5.02
C TYR A 132 8.65 2.28 -4.26
N GLU A 133 7.36 2.44 -3.91
CA GLU A 133 6.86 3.53 -3.07
C GLU A 133 7.21 3.32 -1.57
N ASN A 134 7.53 2.09 -1.16
CA ASN A 134 7.90 1.77 0.20
C ASN A 134 9.41 1.99 0.42
N ASN A 135 9.79 2.52 1.58
CA ASN A 135 11.17 2.45 2.02
C ASN A 135 11.50 1.00 2.39
N ILE A 136 12.75 0.57 2.21
CA ILE A 136 13.20 -0.77 2.63
C ILE A 136 12.96 -1.01 4.13
N ASN A 137 13.09 0.04 4.94
CA ASN A 137 12.81 -0.02 6.38
C ASN A 137 11.32 -0.28 6.66
N ASP A 138 10.41 0.09 5.76
CA ASP A 138 8.98 -0.18 5.92
C ASP A 138 8.69 -1.66 5.75
N LEU A 139 9.46 -2.36 4.93
CA LEU A 139 9.38 -3.78 4.66
C LEU A 139 10.24 -4.63 5.62
N THR A 140 11.03 -4.00 6.49
CA THR A 140 11.86 -4.68 7.50
C THR A 140 11.08 -4.78 8.81
N ILE A 141 11.05 -5.97 9.41
CA ILE A 141 10.46 -6.23 10.72
C ILE A 141 11.54 -6.81 11.62
N ASP A 142 11.90 -6.07 12.67
CA ASP A 142 12.95 -6.49 13.59
C ASP A 142 12.51 -7.70 14.42
N SER A 143 13.48 -8.36 15.05
CA SER A 143 13.25 -9.46 15.97
C SER A 143 12.30 -9.07 17.10
N ASN A 144 11.34 -9.94 17.43
CA ASN A 144 10.35 -9.76 18.50
C ASN A 144 9.45 -8.50 18.30
N GLN A 145 9.18 -8.13 17.06
CA GLN A 145 8.33 -6.99 16.72
C GLN A 145 7.01 -7.39 16.05
N VAL A 146 6.01 -6.51 16.24
CA VAL A 146 4.79 -6.49 15.45
C VAL A 146 4.74 -5.17 14.69
N LYS A 147 4.57 -5.23 13.38
CA LYS A 147 4.51 -4.06 12.51
C LYS A 147 3.30 -4.16 11.58
N LYS A 148 2.60 -3.03 11.41
CA LYS A 148 1.58 -2.88 10.38
C LYS A 148 2.21 -2.19 9.17
N ILE A 149 2.06 -2.80 8.01
CA ILE A 149 2.54 -2.28 6.73
C ILE A 149 1.36 -2.05 5.78
N GLN A 150 1.55 -1.19 4.80
CA GLN A 150 0.62 -0.99 3.70
C GLN A 150 1.25 -1.46 2.40
N ILE A 151 0.51 -2.28 1.65
CA ILE A 151 0.94 -2.77 0.35
C ILE A 151 -0.10 -2.38 -0.68
N LYS A 152 0.37 -1.75 -1.75
CA LYS A 152 -0.43 -1.29 -2.88
C LYS A 152 -0.29 -2.25 -4.06
N PHE A 153 -1.41 -2.50 -4.74
CA PHE A 153 -1.49 -3.32 -5.95
C PHE A 153 -2.24 -2.56 -7.04
N ASN A 154 -1.76 -2.58 -8.28
CA ASN A 154 -2.47 -2.03 -9.43
C ASN A 154 -3.60 -2.99 -9.83
N VAL A 155 -4.75 -2.81 -9.24
CA VAL A 155 -5.94 -3.62 -9.48
C VAL A 155 -7.08 -2.68 -9.83
N VAL A 156 -7.48 -2.66 -11.09
CA VAL A 156 -8.66 -1.90 -11.52
C VAL A 156 -9.90 -2.52 -10.92
N ASN A 157 -10.66 -1.72 -10.16
CA ASN A 157 -11.89 -2.19 -9.53
C ASN A 157 -12.95 -2.53 -10.56
N ARG A 158 -13.57 -3.71 -10.43
CA ARG A 158 -14.65 -4.23 -11.27
C ARG A 158 -15.66 -4.94 -10.39
N ASP A 159 -16.92 -4.96 -10.81
CA ASP A 159 -18.00 -5.56 -10.03
C ASP A 159 -17.83 -7.08 -9.80
N ASP A 160 -17.11 -7.76 -10.71
CA ASP A 160 -16.83 -9.20 -10.67
C ASP A 160 -15.50 -9.55 -9.99
N LEU A 161 -14.75 -8.54 -9.50
CA LEU A 161 -13.45 -8.74 -8.90
C LEU A 161 -13.57 -9.11 -7.42
N GLU A 162 -13.13 -10.31 -7.08
CA GLU A 162 -12.96 -10.76 -5.71
C GLU A 162 -11.51 -11.15 -5.46
N VAL A 163 -10.87 -10.53 -4.50
CA VAL A 163 -9.50 -10.88 -4.11
C VAL A 163 -9.51 -12.13 -3.24
N LYS A 164 -8.66 -13.10 -3.55
CA LYS A 164 -8.59 -14.40 -2.87
C LYS A 164 -7.40 -14.56 -1.93
N SER A 165 -6.23 -14.04 -2.31
CA SER A 165 -5.04 -14.13 -1.47
C SER A 165 -4.02 -13.05 -1.76
N ILE A 166 -3.16 -12.80 -0.76
CA ILE A 166 -1.91 -12.06 -0.90
C ILE A 166 -0.75 -13.02 -0.64
N ASN A 167 0.25 -12.98 -1.50
CA ASN A 167 1.37 -13.90 -1.49
C ASN A 167 2.69 -13.13 -1.37
N PHE A 168 3.59 -13.65 -0.55
CA PHE A 168 4.98 -13.22 -0.42
C PHE A 168 5.87 -14.43 -0.65
N ASP A 169 6.57 -14.47 -1.77
CA ASP A 169 7.39 -15.62 -2.19
C ASP A 169 8.90 -15.41 -1.93
N ASN A 170 9.31 -14.27 -1.38
CA ASN A 170 10.72 -13.93 -1.22
C ASN A 170 11.02 -13.21 0.11
N ILE A 171 10.44 -13.70 1.21
CA ILE A 171 10.72 -13.18 2.55
C ILE A 171 12.14 -13.60 2.95
N VAL A 172 13.02 -12.67 3.23
CA VAL A 172 14.37 -12.96 3.75
C VAL A 172 14.28 -13.16 5.25
N LEU A 173 14.51 -14.37 5.74
CA LEU A 173 14.35 -14.76 7.14
C LEU A 173 15.58 -14.41 8.00
N ASN A 174 16.73 -14.25 7.38
CA ASN A 174 18.02 -13.92 8.03
C ASN A 174 18.57 -12.57 7.56
N TYR A 175 17.71 -11.53 7.56
CA TYR A 175 18.03 -10.25 6.91
C TYR A 175 19.29 -9.57 7.42
N GLU A 176 19.58 -9.62 8.71
CA GLU A 176 20.80 -9.02 9.29
C GLU A 176 22.07 -9.67 8.73
N GLN A 177 22.12 -11.02 8.68
CA GLN A 177 23.26 -11.77 8.19
C GLN A 177 23.40 -11.60 6.65
N TYR A 178 22.29 -11.60 5.95
CA TYR A 178 22.24 -11.37 4.51
C TYR A 178 22.74 -9.95 4.16
N LYS A 179 22.28 -8.92 4.86
CA LYS A 179 22.70 -7.53 4.67
C LYS A 179 24.21 -7.34 4.87
N LEU A 180 24.78 -8.03 5.84
CA LEU A 180 26.22 -8.02 6.11
C LEU A 180 27.02 -8.91 5.15
N LYS A 181 26.36 -9.60 4.21
CA LYS A 181 26.99 -10.59 3.30
C LYS A 181 27.71 -11.74 4.00
N ASN A 182 27.32 -12.04 5.25
CA ASN A 182 27.91 -13.11 6.03
C ASN A 182 27.29 -14.49 5.72
N GLN A 183 26.09 -14.49 5.17
CA GLN A 183 25.35 -15.72 4.80
C GLN A 183 24.55 -15.51 3.53
N GLU A 184 24.24 -16.61 2.85
CA GLU A 184 23.27 -16.61 1.76
C GLU A 184 21.86 -16.28 2.28
N LYS A 185 21.00 -15.88 1.36
CA LYS A 185 19.60 -15.56 1.60
C LYS A 185 18.86 -16.82 2.05
N ASP A 186 18.32 -16.81 3.28
CA ASP A 186 17.33 -17.79 3.73
C ASP A 186 15.93 -17.25 3.38
N VAL A 187 15.19 -17.99 2.55
CA VAL A 187 13.95 -17.50 1.95
C VAL A 187 12.74 -18.25 2.44
N GLY A 188 11.76 -17.50 2.94
CA GLY A 188 10.45 -17.99 3.31
C GLY A 188 9.35 -17.54 2.35
N ASN A 189 8.21 -18.23 2.39
CA ASN A 189 7.02 -17.85 1.64
C ASN A 189 5.74 -18.01 2.47
N ILE A 190 4.72 -17.23 2.10
CA ILE A 190 3.40 -17.25 2.75
C ILE A 190 2.31 -16.91 1.74
N GLU A 191 1.17 -17.59 1.86
CA GLU A 191 -0.08 -17.25 1.19
C GLU A 191 -1.12 -16.91 2.25
N ILE A 192 -1.62 -15.67 2.27
CA ILE A 192 -2.66 -15.21 3.18
C ILE A 192 -3.98 -15.21 2.41
N LYS A 193 -4.91 -16.09 2.77
CA LYS A 193 -6.27 -16.15 2.19
C LYS A 193 -7.14 -15.04 2.78
N LEU A 194 -7.98 -14.45 1.92
CA LEU A 194 -8.85 -13.31 2.26
C LEU A 194 -10.32 -13.70 2.30
#